data_a8804c185adef85da3d6efbcb56ed79f
#
_entry.id   a8804c185adef85da3d6efbcb56ed79f
#
_cell.length_a   1.000
_cell.length_b   1.000
_cell.length_c   1.000
_cell.angle_alpha   90.00
_cell.angle_beta   90.00
_cell.angle_gamma   90.00
#
_symmetry.space_group_name_H-M   'P 1'
#
loop_
_entity.id
_entity.type
_entity.pdbx_description
1 polymer ?
#
loop_
_entity_poly.entity_id
_entity_poly.type
_entity_poly.pdbx_seq_one_letter_code
_entity_poly.pdbx_strand_id
1 'polypeptide(L)'
;MTTEIPTHPARLTGWGRTAPSASQVLRTPDVDLIARAVARAAEDRRRSGRGVLARGLGRSYGDVAQNGGGLVVDLTALNTIHAIDPVAAEVDVDAGVDLDALMRAALPYGLWVPVLPGTRQVTVGGAIGCDVHGKNHHSAGSFGDHVAALDLLVADGRVLTLRPEGGPDDPDGRLFWATIGGLGLTGIILRVTLTMTRTETAYFLADGVRTRTLDETIAAHSDGSEARYDYSSAWFDAISAPPKLGRAAISRGNLATLDELREYAPKLASDPLGFSGKTFLTLPDVFPNGLANKLTFGALGSLWYAKSGTYTNKIQSLTGFYHPLDMFGEWNRAYGSDGFLQYQFVVPPEAVEEFKLILGDISASGHHSFLNVFKLFGDGNRAPLSYPMAGWNVCVDFPIR
;
A
#
# COMPACT_ATOMS: atom_id res chain seq x y z
N MET A 1 -6.68 38.06 -19.06
CA MET A 1 -7.57 36.93 -19.44
C MET A 1 -7.49 35.92 -18.33
N THR A 2 -8.52 35.82 -17.49
CA THR A 2 -8.64 34.75 -16.47
C THR A 2 -8.96 33.45 -17.21
N THR A 3 -7.93 32.67 -17.53
CA THR A 3 -8.10 31.36 -18.15
C THR A 3 -8.90 30.49 -17.15
N GLU A 4 -10.07 30.10 -17.57
CA GLU A 4 -10.94 29.22 -16.78
C GLU A 4 -10.20 27.90 -16.50
N ILE A 5 -10.22 27.43 -15.24
CA ILE A 5 -9.61 26.15 -14.88
C ILE A 5 -10.58 25.05 -15.31
N PRO A 6 -10.19 24.14 -16.23
CA PRO A 6 -11.06 23.12 -16.78
C PRO A 6 -11.31 22.02 -15.74
N THR A 7 -12.30 22.21 -14.89
CA THR A 7 -12.75 21.19 -13.93
C THR A 7 -14.05 20.53 -14.39
N HIS A 8 -14.31 19.33 -13.90
CA HIS A 8 -15.58 18.65 -14.07
C HIS A 8 -16.11 18.12 -12.73
N PRO A 9 -17.42 18.09 -12.53
CA PRO A 9 -18.00 17.51 -11.33
C PRO A 9 -17.85 15.99 -11.35
N ALA A 10 -17.46 15.41 -10.22
CA ALA A 10 -17.39 13.96 -10.04
C ALA A 10 -17.82 13.56 -8.63
N ARG A 11 -18.42 12.37 -8.52
CA ARG A 11 -18.70 11.70 -7.25
C ARG A 11 -17.56 10.74 -6.96
N LEU A 12 -16.80 11.02 -5.91
CA LEU A 12 -15.62 10.25 -5.53
C LEU A 12 -15.90 9.42 -4.29
N THR A 13 -15.24 8.27 -4.21
CA THR A 13 -15.22 7.39 -3.03
C THR A 13 -13.83 6.83 -2.83
N GLY A 14 -13.54 6.29 -1.65
CA GLY A 14 -12.38 5.43 -1.41
C GLY A 14 -12.60 4.02 -1.94
N TRP A 15 -11.59 3.17 -1.80
CA TRP A 15 -11.64 1.78 -2.23
C TRP A 15 -12.70 0.95 -1.49
N GLY A 16 -12.96 1.30 -0.22
CA GLY A 16 -14.02 0.69 0.58
C GLY A 16 -15.44 1.02 0.14
N ARG A 17 -15.63 1.93 -0.83
CA ARG A 17 -16.92 2.34 -1.42
C ARG A 17 -17.87 3.05 -0.44
N THR A 18 -17.37 3.47 0.71
CA THR A 18 -18.14 4.17 1.74
C THR A 18 -18.12 5.68 1.53
N ALA A 19 -19.11 6.39 2.10
CA ALA A 19 -19.17 7.85 2.22
C ALA A 19 -18.79 8.64 0.94
N PRO A 20 -19.43 8.37 -0.22
CA PRO A 20 -19.10 9.08 -1.46
C PRO A 20 -19.42 10.58 -1.34
N SER A 21 -18.53 11.42 -1.90
CA SER A 21 -18.69 12.89 -1.90
C SER A 21 -18.56 13.46 -3.31
N ALA A 22 -19.27 14.59 -3.56
CA ALA A 22 -19.17 15.33 -4.83
C ALA A 22 -18.04 16.36 -4.74
N SER A 23 -17.19 16.42 -5.76
CA SER A 23 -16.07 17.34 -5.86
C SER A 23 -15.96 17.90 -7.28
N GLN A 24 -15.27 19.05 -7.44
CA GLN A 24 -14.73 19.48 -8.73
C GLN A 24 -13.38 18.79 -8.94
N VAL A 25 -13.16 18.17 -10.09
CA VAL A 25 -11.93 17.44 -10.39
C VAL A 25 -11.19 18.13 -11.53
N LEU A 26 -9.91 18.44 -11.29
CA LEU A 26 -8.94 18.82 -12.29
C LEU A 26 -8.03 17.64 -12.60
N ARG A 27 -7.95 17.21 -13.86
CA ARG A 27 -7.02 16.19 -14.33
C ARG A 27 -6.18 16.74 -15.47
N THR A 28 -4.89 16.92 -15.25
CA THR A 28 -3.97 17.53 -16.23
C THR A 28 -2.52 17.12 -15.95
N PRO A 29 -1.65 16.99 -16.96
CA PRO A 29 -0.21 16.90 -16.79
C PRO A 29 0.47 18.27 -16.69
N ASP A 30 -0.27 19.40 -16.87
CA ASP A 30 0.27 20.76 -16.85
C ASP A 30 0.43 21.24 -15.38
N VAL A 31 1.68 21.24 -14.91
CA VAL A 31 2.04 21.68 -13.55
C VAL A 31 1.69 23.14 -13.29
N ASP A 32 1.84 24.03 -14.29
CA ASP A 32 1.49 25.44 -14.17
C ASP A 32 -0.03 25.61 -14.00
N LEU A 33 -0.82 24.80 -14.69
CA LEU A 33 -2.27 24.79 -14.51
C LEU A 33 -2.66 24.29 -13.10
N ILE A 34 -1.97 23.26 -12.60
CA ILE A 34 -2.17 22.77 -11.22
C ILE A 34 -1.84 23.89 -10.22
N ALA A 35 -0.70 24.58 -10.38
CA ALA A 35 -0.30 25.69 -9.51
C ALA A 35 -1.33 26.83 -9.51
N ARG A 36 -1.83 27.23 -10.70
CA ARG A 36 -2.91 28.21 -10.81
C ARG A 36 -4.19 27.77 -10.12
N ALA A 37 -4.53 26.48 -10.22
CA ALA A 37 -5.72 25.93 -9.58
C ALA A 37 -5.60 25.96 -8.05
N VAL A 38 -4.42 25.64 -7.50
CA VAL A 38 -4.11 25.73 -6.07
C VAL A 38 -4.22 27.18 -5.59
N ALA A 39 -3.59 28.12 -6.27
CA ALA A 39 -3.64 29.53 -5.90
C ALA A 39 -5.08 30.07 -5.89
N ARG A 40 -5.85 29.76 -6.94
CA ARG A 40 -7.26 30.15 -7.00
C ARG A 40 -8.10 29.53 -5.87
N ALA A 41 -7.91 28.25 -5.59
CA ALA A 41 -8.63 27.58 -4.51
C ALA A 41 -8.25 28.13 -3.14
N ALA A 42 -7.01 28.58 -2.93
CA ALA A 42 -6.58 29.26 -1.72
C ALA A 42 -7.32 30.61 -1.51
N GLU A 43 -7.58 31.37 -2.58
CA GLU A 43 -8.40 32.58 -2.56
C GLU A 43 -9.87 32.24 -2.25
N ASP A 44 -10.44 31.24 -2.92
CA ASP A 44 -11.82 30.81 -2.75
C ASP A 44 -12.06 30.17 -1.37
N ARG A 45 -11.05 29.57 -0.72
CA ARG A 45 -11.15 29.01 0.63
C ARG A 45 -11.60 30.03 1.66
N ARG A 46 -11.20 31.27 1.51
CA ARG A 46 -11.66 32.35 2.39
C ARG A 46 -13.18 32.54 2.36
N ARG A 47 -13.83 32.13 1.28
CA ARG A 47 -15.28 32.24 1.03
C ARG A 47 -16.01 30.94 1.27
N SER A 48 -15.45 29.79 0.80
CA SER A 48 -16.11 28.47 0.81
C SER A 48 -15.69 27.57 1.97
N GLY A 49 -14.57 27.87 2.64
CA GLY A 49 -13.98 27.02 3.67
C GLY A 49 -13.28 25.76 3.11
N ARG A 50 -13.31 25.54 1.80
CA ARG A 50 -12.73 24.35 1.14
C ARG A 50 -11.39 24.70 0.50
N GLY A 51 -10.46 23.73 0.54
CA GLY A 51 -9.15 23.82 -0.10
C GLY A 51 -9.04 22.88 -1.31
N VAL A 52 -7.81 22.45 -1.58
CA VAL A 52 -7.45 21.51 -2.61
C VAL A 52 -6.93 20.22 -1.98
N LEU A 53 -7.22 19.10 -2.60
CA LEU A 53 -6.64 17.81 -2.25
C LEU A 53 -6.10 17.12 -3.50
N ALA A 54 -4.88 16.56 -3.40
CA ALA A 54 -4.33 15.70 -4.44
C ALA A 54 -4.91 14.29 -4.33
N ARG A 55 -5.15 13.62 -5.47
CA ARG A 55 -5.63 12.24 -5.54
C ARG A 55 -4.85 11.48 -6.60
N GLY A 56 -4.39 10.29 -6.24
CA GLY A 56 -3.89 9.28 -7.18
C GLY A 56 -5.00 8.33 -7.62
N LEU A 57 -4.74 7.03 -7.58
CA LEU A 57 -5.69 5.98 -8.01
C LEU A 57 -6.84 5.71 -7.01
N GLY A 58 -6.93 6.44 -5.89
CA GLY A 58 -8.03 6.33 -4.94
C GLY A 58 -8.07 4.98 -4.21
N ARG A 59 -6.92 4.41 -3.88
CA ARG A 59 -6.81 3.10 -3.23
C ARG A 59 -6.88 3.15 -1.70
N SER A 60 -6.93 4.32 -1.09
CA SER A 60 -7.29 4.46 0.32
C SER A 60 -8.71 3.94 0.55
N TYR A 61 -8.89 3.17 1.62
CA TYR A 61 -10.19 2.50 1.88
C TYR A 61 -11.26 3.50 2.33
N GLY A 62 -10.88 4.48 3.18
CA GLY A 62 -11.74 5.56 3.61
C GLY A 62 -11.76 6.76 2.67
N ASP A 63 -12.10 7.91 3.20
CA ASP A 63 -12.38 9.16 2.49
C ASP A 63 -11.19 10.15 2.42
N VAL A 64 -10.00 9.75 2.86
CA VAL A 64 -8.80 10.60 2.92
C VAL A 64 -8.40 11.22 1.56
N ALA A 65 -8.79 10.60 0.44
CA ALA A 65 -8.54 11.10 -0.90
C ALA A 65 -9.79 11.74 -1.53
N GLN A 66 -10.67 12.31 -0.72
CA GLN A 66 -11.90 13.00 -1.12
C GLN A 66 -11.92 14.43 -0.56
N ASN A 67 -12.54 15.35 -1.29
CA ASN A 67 -12.73 16.74 -0.85
C ASN A 67 -14.14 17.21 -1.21
N GLY A 68 -15.13 16.78 -0.44
CA GLY A 68 -16.54 17.07 -0.69
C GLY A 68 -16.80 18.58 -0.75
N GLY A 69 -17.33 19.05 -1.89
CA GLY A 69 -17.59 20.46 -2.17
C GLY A 69 -16.35 21.30 -2.50
N GLY A 70 -15.16 20.68 -2.58
CA GLY A 70 -13.90 21.35 -2.91
C GLY A 70 -13.29 20.87 -4.23
N LEU A 71 -12.03 21.27 -4.45
CA LEU A 71 -11.25 20.87 -5.64
C LEU A 71 -10.41 19.64 -5.32
N VAL A 72 -10.45 18.64 -6.20
CA VAL A 72 -9.54 17.49 -6.21
C VAL A 72 -8.67 17.58 -7.46
N VAL A 73 -7.36 17.51 -7.28
CA VAL A 73 -6.39 17.39 -8.39
C VAL A 73 -6.08 15.91 -8.57
N ASP A 74 -6.58 15.35 -9.66
CA ASP A 74 -6.27 13.98 -10.10
C ASP A 74 -4.90 13.97 -10.78
N LEU A 75 -3.90 13.45 -10.08
CA LEU A 75 -2.51 13.42 -10.55
C LEU A 75 -2.21 12.24 -11.49
N THR A 76 -3.17 11.39 -11.81
CA THR A 76 -2.92 10.22 -12.68
C THR A 76 -2.55 10.60 -14.11
N ALA A 77 -2.72 11.86 -14.51
CA ALA A 77 -2.23 12.38 -15.78
C ALA A 77 -0.76 12.86 -15.73
N LEU A 78 -0.21 13.11 -14.54
CA LEU A 78 1.19 13.48 -14.31
C LEU A 78 1.96 12.16 -14.04
N ASN A 79 2.33 11.43 -15.09
CA ASN A 79 2.76 10.04 -15.00
C ASN A 79 4.00 9.69 -15.84
N THR A 80 4.90 10.62 -16.00
CA THR A 80 6.16 10.41 -16.72
C THR A 80 7.22 9.78 -15.84
N ILE A 81 7.91 8.77 -16.34
CA ILE A 81 9.17 8.27 -15.79
C ILE A 81 10.28 9.04 -16.51
N HIS A 82 10.96 9.95 -15.82
CA HIS A 82 11.93 10.87 -16.42
C HIS A 82 13.31 10.22 -16.59
N ALA A 83 13.73 9.43 -15.57
CA ALA A 83 15.02 8.76 -15.60
C ALA A 83 14.99 7.45 -14.78
N ILE A 84 15.79 6.49 -15.20
CA ILE A 84 16.16 5.29 -14.44
C ILE A 84 17.68 5.21 -14.48
N ASP A 85 18.32 5.33 -13.31
CA ASP A 85 19.76 5.20 -13.17
C ASP A 85 20.11 3.87 -12.49
N PRO A 86 20.54 2.86 -13.25
CA PRO A 86 20.94 1.58 -12.68
C PRO A 86 22.26 1.65 -11.90
N VAL A 87 23.08 2.68 -12.11
CA VAL A 87 24.37 2.85 -11.40
C VAL A 87 24.13 3.43 -10.01
N ALA A 88 23.33 4.49 -9.90
CA ALA A 88 22.92 5.06 -8.62
C ALA A 88 21.85 4.17 -7.92
N ALA A 89 21.16 3.30 -8.64
CA ALA A 89 19.94 2.63 -8.22
C ALA A 89 18.85 3.62 -7.84
N GLU A 90 18.60 4.60 -8.70
CA GLU A 90 17.60 5.64 -8.49
C GLU A 90 16.67 5.75 -9.69
N VAL A 91 15.45 6.21 -9.43
CA VAL A 91 14.48 6.58 -10.45
C VAL A 91 13.93 7.96 -10.16
N ASP A 92 13.67 8.71 -11.23
CA ASP A 92 13.07 10.04 -11.18
C ASP A 92 11.74 10.00 -11.93
N VAL A 93 10.65 10.24 -11.22
CA VAL A 93 9.29 10.00 -11.70
C VAL A 93 8.31 11.06 -11.25
N ASP A 94 7.27 11.30 -12.05
CA ASP A 94 6.10 12.06 -11.63
C ASP A 94 5.32 11.34 -10.51
N ALA A 95 4.68 12.09 -9.63
CA ALA A 95 3.92 11.56 -8.51
C ALA A 95 2.72 10.69 -8.90
N GLY A 96 2.19 10.88 -10.11
CA GLY A 96 1.06 10.11 -10.65
C GLY A 96 1.46 8.79 -11.32
N VAL A 97 2.75 8.48 -11.46
CA VAL A 97 3.21 7.16 -11.93
C VAL A 97 2.72 6.10 -10.96
N ASP A 98 2.06 5.06 -11.47
CA ASP A 98 1.67 3.92 -10.63
C ASP A 98 2.81 2.90 -10.45
N LEU A 99 2.75 2.16 -9.35
CA LEU A 99 3.82 1.23 -8.99
C LEU A 99 3.92 0.04 -9.97
N ASP A 100 2.83 -0.35 -10.67
CA ASP A 100 2.89 -1.37 -11.72
C ASP A 100 3.71 -0.88 -12.91
N ALA A 101 3.47 0.35 -13.37
CA ALA A 101 4.23 0.97 -14.46
C ALA A 101 5.70 1.16 -14.07
N LEU A 102 5.97 1.64 -12.84
CA LEU A 102 7.31 1.79 -12.33
C LEU A 102 8.07 0.46 -12.26
N MET A 103 7.44 -0.60 -11.72
CA MET A 103 8.04 -1.94 -11.65
C MET A 103 8.40 -2.48 -13.04
N ARG A 104 7.49 -2.34 -14.01
CA ARG A 104 7.73 -2.79 -15.39
C ARG A 104 8.88 -2.04 -16.05
N ALA A 105 9.01 -0.76 -15.77
CA ALA A 105 10.09 0.07 -16.33
C ALA A 105 11.45 -0.21 -15.67
N ALA A 106 11.47 -0.45 -14.34
CA ALA A 106 12.70 -0.58 -13.57
C ALA A 106 13.30 -2.01 -13.56
N LEU A 107 12.45 -3.05 -13.58
CA LEU A 107 12.92 -4.44 -13.55
C LEU A 107 13.92 -4.80 -14.65
N PRO A 108 13.77 -4.38 -15.92
CA PRO A 108 14.77 -4.68 -16.96
C PRO A 108 16.18 -4.14 -16.65
N TYR A 109 16.28 -3.16 -15.75
CA TYR A 109 17.55 -2.61 -15.26
C TYR A 109 18.05 -3.28 -13.97
N GLY A 110 17.41 -4.36 -13.51
CA GLY A 110 17.75 -5.02 -12.25
C GLY A 110 17.40 -4.18 -11.02
N LEU A 111 16.36 -3.34 -11.13
CA LEU A 111 15.89 -2.48 -10.05
C LEU A 111 14.48 -2.89 -9.61
N TRP A 112 14.30 -2.98 -8.28
CA TRP A 112 13.09 -3.35 -7.60
C TRP A 112 12.58 -2.19 -6.74
N VAL A 113 11.26 -1.95 -6.75
CA VAL A 113 10.64 -0.96 -5.84
C VAL A 113 10.82 -1.43 -4.39
N PRO A 114 11.50 -0.66 -3.52
CA PRO A 114 11.98 -1.13 -2.23
C PRO A 114 10.86 -1.56 -1.29
N VAL A 115 9.75 -0.83 -1.29
CA VAL A 115 8.55 -1.11 -0.48
C VAL A 115 7.32 -1.07 -1.36
N LEU A 116 6.52 -2.14 -1.31
CA LEU A 116 5.26 -2.24 -2.04
C LEU A 116 4.10 -2.51 -1.07
N PRO A 117 2.97 -1.80 -1.19
CA PRO A 117 1.76 -2.14 -0.43
C PRO A 117 1.12 -3.43 -0.94
N GLY A 118 -0.02 -3.82 -0.38
CA GLY A 118 -0.76 -5.03 -0.78
C GLY A 118 -1.28 -5.05 -2.22
N THR A 119 -1.21 -3.93 -2.92
CA THR A 119 -1.51 -3.78 -4.34
C THR A 119 -0.48 -2.88 -5.01
N ARG A 120 -0.12 -3.16 -6.26
CA ARG A 120 0.73 -2.29 -7.08
C ARG A 120 -0.04 -1.17 -7.79
N GLN A 121 -1.37 -1.17 -7.68
CA GLN A 121 -2.26 -0.17 -8.26
C GLN A 121 -2.37 1.09 -7.36
N VAL A 122 -1.22 1.65 -7.00
CA VAL A 122 -1.06 2.86 -6.18
C VAL A 122 -0.09 3.79 -6.88
N THR A 123 -0.34 5.09 -6.89
CA THR A 123 0.61 6.08 -7.43
C THR A 123 1.75 6.33 -6.47
N VAL A 124 2.93 6.71 -6.97
CA VAL A 124 4.11 7.07 -6.16
C VAL A 124 3.76 8.16 -5.14
N GLY A 125 3.10 9.24 -5.57
CA GLY A 125 2.65 10.30 -4.65
C GLY A 125 1.65 9.81 -3.60
N GLY A 126 0.76 8.87 -3.97
CA GLY A 126 -0.17 8.23 -3.03
C GLY A 126 0.55 7.33 -2.03
N ALA A 127 1.58 6.58 -2.48
CA ALA A 127 2.42 5.75 -1.61
C ALA A 127 3.16 6.59 -0.57
N ILE A 128 3.69 7.75 -0.99
CA ILE A 128 4.37 8.71 -0.10
C ILE A 128 3.37 9.37 0.86
N GLY A 129 2.24 9.87 0.34
CA GLY A 129 1.25 10.57 1.16
C GLY A 129 0.62 9.71 2.26
N CYS A 130 0.61 8.38 2.08
CA CYS A 130 0.17 7.42 3.10
C CYS A 130 1.33 6.73 3.82
N ASP A 131 2.56 7.02 3.46
CA ASP A 131 3.77 6.30 3.91
C ASP A 131 3.54 4.79 3.94
N VAL A 132 3.22 4.22 2.77
CA VAL A 132 2.79 2.83 2.70
C VAL A 132 3.88 1.87 3.16
N HIS A 133 3.47 0.82 3.83
CA HIS A 133 4.34 -0.27 4.26
C HIS A 133 4.13 -1.54 3.43
N GLY A 134 5.14 -2.40 3.39
CA GLY A 134 5.14 -3.65 2.66
C GLY A 134 5.13 -4.90 3.54
N LYS A 135 5.48 -6.03 2.93
CA LYS A 135 5.78 -7.29 3.63
C LYS A 135 7.15 -7.28 4.30
N ASN A 136 7.94 -6.25 4.03
CA ASN A 136 9.32 -6.09 4.45
C ASN A 136 9.52 -4.92 5.42
N HIS A 137 8.48 -4.50 6.15
CA HIS A 137 8.61 -3.37 7.05
C HIS A 137 9.67 -3.60 8.15
N HIS A 138 9.81 -4.82 8.63
CA HIS A 138 10.79 -5.19 9.65
C HIS A 138 12.25 -5.12 9.18
N SER A 139 12.49 -5.10 7.86
CA SER A 139 13.83 -5.06 7.24
C SER A 139 14.11 -3.77 6.48
N ALA A 140 13.09 -3.19 5.83
CA ALA A 140 13.23 -2.06 4.92
C ALA A 140 12.46 -0.80 5.33
N GLY A 141 11.69 -0.83 6.42
CA GLY A 141 10.87 0.31 6.84
C GLY A 141 9.69 0.58 5.92
N SER A 142 9.31 1.85 5.82
CA SER A 142 8.20 2.34 5.02
C SER A 142 8.66 2.95 3.69
N PHE A 143 7.73 3.29 2.82
CA PHE A 143 8.04 3.85 1.50
C PHE A 143 8.81 5.16 1.58
N GLY A 144 8.49 6.02 2.57
CA GLY A 144 9.14 7.31 2.78
C GLY A 144 10.63 7.23 3.10
N ASP A 145 11.11 6.11 3.68
CA ASP A 145 12.51 5.88 3.99
C ASP A 145 13.39 5.75 2.74
N HIS A 146 12.76 5.54 1.57
CA HIS A 146 13.43 5.38 0.27
C HIS A 146 13.26 6.57 -0.66
N VAL A 147 12.64 7.67 -0.19
CA VAL A 147 12.50 8.91 -0.96
C VAL A 147 13.75 9.76 -0.80
N ALA A 148 14.55 9.88 -1.86
CA ALA A 148 15.77 10.70 -1.86
C ALA A 148 15.48 12.20 -2.05
N ALA A 149 14.42 12.53 -2.81
CA ALA A 149 13.96 13.91 -2.99
C ALA A 149 12.50 13.92 -3.46
N LEU A 150 11.80 15.01 -3.18
CA LEU A 150 10.48 15.28 -3.77
C LEU A 150 10.28 16.76 -4.08
N ASP A 151 9.53 17.06 -5.13
CA ASP A 151 9.06 18.40 -5.45
C ASP A 151 7.63 18.57 -4.92
N LEU A 152 7.46 19.53 -4.02
CA LEU A 152 6.19 19.82 -3.34
C LEU A 152 5.64 21.18 -3.79
N LEU A 153 4.48 21.20 -4.42
CA LEU A 153 3.73 22.43 -4.67
C LEU A 153 2.96 22.80 -3.40
N VAL A 154 3.35 23.90 -2.78
CA VAL A 154 2.72 24.41 -1.55
C VAL A 154 1.59 25.41 -1.85
N ALA A 155 0.80 25.76 -0.84
CA ALA A 155 -0.43 26.53 -0.99
C ALA A 155 -0.25 27.96 -1.56
N ASP A 156 0.94 28.53 -1.47
CA ASP A 156 1.28 29.85 -2.06
C ASP A 156 1.71 29.79 -3.53
N GLY A 157 1.71 28.59 -4.13
CA GLY A 157 2.04 28.36 -5.53
C GLY A 157 3.53 28.11 -5.80
N ARG A 158 4.39 28.12 -4.79
CA ARG A 158 5.80 27.76 -4.96
C ARG A 158 5.96 26.24 -5.03
N VAL A 159 6.95 25.82 -5.79
CA VAL A 159 7.44 24.43 -5.78
C VAL A 159 8.74 24.39 -4.99
N LEU A 160 8.78 23.52 -3.98
CA LEU A 160 9.93 23.31 -3.11
C LEU A 160 10.53 21.93 -3.37
N THR A 161 11.82 21.86 -3.64
CA THR A 161 12.53 20.57 -3.70
C THR A 161 13.03 20.21 -2.29
N LEU A 162 12.44 19.17 -1.72
CA LEU A 162 12.68 18.73 -0.34
C LEU A 162 13.48 17.42 -0.32
N ARG A 163 14.31 17.26 0.71
CA ARG A 163 15.16 16.09 0.96
C ARG A 163 15.07 15.63 2.41
N PRO A 164 15.39 14.34 2.71
CA PRO A 164 15.31 13.82 4.08
C PRO A 164 16.41 14.33 5.02
N GLU A 165 17.51 14.90 4.45
CA GLU A 165 18.62 15.42 5.21
C GLU A 165 18.23 16.69 5.98
N GLY A 166 18.93 16.94 7.06
CA GLY A 166 18.69 18.05 7.97
C GLY A 166 18.27 17.58 9.36
N GLY A 167 18.67 18.37 10.36
CA GLY A 167 18.28 18.12 11.74
C GLY A 167 16.84 18.53 12.02
N PRO A 168 16.37 18.35 13.27
CA PRO A 168 15.02 18.74 13.67
C PRO A 168 14.75 20.25 13.55
N ASP A 169 15.80 21.07 13.44
CA ASP A 169 15.70 22.52 13.28
C ASP A 169 15.71 22.98 11.81
N ASP A 170 15.98 22.07 10.85
CA ASP A 170 15.90 22.38 9.43
C ASP A 170 14.45 22.41 8.96
N PRO A 171 13.94 23.56 8.47
CA PRO A 171 12.55 23.69 8.01
C PRO A 171 12.22 22.77 6.83
N ASP A 172 13.13 22.59 5.89
CA ASP A 172 12.91 21.78 4.69
C ASP A 172 12.89 20.29 5.02
N GLY A 173 13.80 19.83 5.89
CA GLY A 173 13.79 18.45 6.41
C GLY A 173 12.53 18.15 7.22
N ARG A 174 12.04 19.09 8.05
CA ARG A 174 10.78 18.95 8.76
C ARG A 174 9.59 18.88 7.80
N LEU A 175 9.56 19.71 6.77
CA LEU A 175 8.49 19.70 5.78
C LEU A 175 8.51 18.42 4.94
N PHE A 176 9.70 17.92 4.58
CA PHE A 176 9.86 16.62 3.94
C PHE A 176 9.18 15.52 4.77
N TRP A 177 9.58 15.36 6.04
CA TRP A 177 9.03 14.32 6.90
C TRP A 177 7.55 14.52 7.27
N ALA A 178 7.07 15.77 7.31
CA ALA A 178 5.65 16.06 7.46
C ALA A 178 4.84 15.73 6.19
N THR A 179 5.49 15.64 5.03
CA THR A 179 4.86 15.26 3.75
C THR A 179 4.75 13.75 3.63
N ILE A 180 5.76 13.01 4.14
CA ILE A 180 5.70 11.56 4.26
C ILE A 180 4.57 11.18 5.23
N GLY A 181 3.61 10.39 4.77
CA GLY A 181 2.43 10.04 5.56
C GLY A 181 1.47 11.22 5.85
N GLY A 182 1.75 12.41 5.29
CA GLY A 182 1.01 13.64 5.57
C GLY A 182 -0.36 13.76 4.88
N LEU A 183 -0.82 12.71 4.19
CA LEU A 183 -2.14 12.62 3.55
C LEU A 183 -2.46 13.79 2.59
N GLY A 184 -1.41 14.42 2.01
CA GLY A 184 -1.55 15.58 1.13
C GLY A 184 -1.85 16.90 1.83
N LEU A 185 -1.74 16.98 3.15
CA LEU A 185 -2.05 18.19 3.92
C LEU A 185 -0.97 19.28 3.81
N THR A 186 0.25 18.93 3.46
CA THR A 186 1.39 19.85 3.30
C THR A 186 1.44 20.51 1.91
N GLY A 187 0.88 19.84 0.90
CA GLY A 187 0.91 20.29 -0.48
C GLY A 187 0.67 19.15 -1.48
N ILE A 188 0.95 19.42 -2.74
CA ILE A 188 0.81 18.45 -3.83
C ILE A 188 2.21 17.99 -4.26
N ILE A 189 2.51 16.71 -4.09
CA ILE A 189 3.74 16.10 -4.58
C ILE A 189 3.65 16.03 -6.11
N LEU A 190 4.63 16.60 -6.82
CA LEU A 190 4.67 16.64 -8.26
C LEU A 190 5.64 15.62 -8.85
N ARG A 191 6.86 15.56 -8.31
CA ARG A 191 7.98 14.75 -8.81
C ARG A 191 8.75 14.13 -7.65
N VAL A 192 9.35 12.98 -7.87
CA VAL A 192 9.99 12.19 -6.80
C VAL A 192 11.22 11.49 -7.35
N THR A 193 12.31 11.55 -6.59
CA THR A 193 13.46 10.67 -6.75
C THR A 193 13.39 9.57 -5.71
N LEU A 194 13.35 8.30 -6.15
CA LEU A 194 13.32 7.12 -5.29
C LEU A 194 14.63 6.36 -5.39
N THR A 195 15.18 5.95 -4.25
CA THR A 195 16.22 4.93 -4.18
C THR A 195 15.61 3.55 -4.33
N MET A 196 16.14 2.75 -5.26
CA MET A 196 15.62 1.44 -5.62
C MET A 196 16.47 0.32 -5.02
N THR A 197 15.88 -0.84 -4.80
CA THR A 197 16.61 -2.05 -4.40
C THR A 197 17.15 -2.76 -5.64
N ARG A 198 18.40 -3.23 -5.60
CA ARG A 198 18.97 -4.04 -6.68
C ARG A 198 18.43 -5.45 -6.61
N THR A 199 18.13 -6.04 -7.76
CA THR A 199 17.70 -7.44 -7.85
C THR A 199 18.28 -8.12 -9.09
N GLU A 200 18.56 -9.40 -8.98
CA GLU A 200 18.97 -10.24 -10.10
C GLU A 200 17.78 -10.89 -10.81
N THR A 201 16.64 -10.97 -10.11
CA THR A 201 15.44 -11.65 -10.64
C THR A 201 14.15 -10.95 -10.21
N ALA A 202 13.07 -11.23 -10.94
CA ALA A 202 11.70 -10.84 -10.59
C ALA A 202 10.95 -11.94 -9.81
N TYR A 203 11.68 -12.78 -9.08
CA TYR A 203 11.15 -13.92 -8.35
C TYR A 203 11.56 -13.91 -6.89
N PHE A 204 10.82 -14.63 -6.08
CA PHE A 204 11.10 -14.84 -4.67
C PHE A 204 11.45 -16.30 -4.41
N LEU A 205 12.49 -16.52 -3.63
CA LEU A 205 12.71 -17.79 -2.95
C LEU A 205 11.95 -17.74 -1.63
N ALA A 206 10.93 -18.58 -1.50
CA ALA A 206 9.93 -18.45 -0.44
C ALA A 206 9.75 -19.74 0.35
N ASP A 207 9.53 -19.56 1.66
CA ASP A 207 9.12 -20.58 2.60
C ASP A 207 7.69 -20.32 3.07
N GLY A 208 6.94 -21.37 3.31
CA GLY A 208 5.58 -21.31 3.83
C GLY A 208 5.42 -22.16 5.07
N VAL A 209 4.73 -21.63 6.07
CA VAL A 209 4.42 -22.33 7.32
C VAL A 209 2.94 -22.20 7.65
N ARG A 210 2.28 -23.31 8.03
CA ARG A 210 0.94 -23.25 8.62
C ARG A 210 1.02 -23.42 10.12
N THR A 211 0.35 -22.54 10.84
CA THR A 211 0.14 -22.61 12.28
C THR A 211 -1.32 -22.96 12.58
N ARG A 212 -1.60 -23.61 13.69
CA ARG A 212 -2.94 -24.12 14.04
C ARG A 212 -3.67 -23.26 15.04
N THR A 213 -2.92 -22.44 15.79
CA THR A 213 -3.43 -21.57 16.86
C THR A 213 -2.76 -20.20 16.79
N LEU A 214 -3.31 -19.22 17.52
CA LEU A 214 -2.71 -17.90 17.67
C LEU A 214 -1.33 -17.96 18.34
N ASP A 215 -1.21 -18.81 19.38
CA ASP A 215 0.07 -18.97 20.09
C ASP A 215 1.16 -19.54 19.17
N GLU A 216 0.83 -20.52 18.33
CA GLU A 216 1.78 -21.02 17.31
C GLU A 216 2.15 -19.91 16.30
N THR A 217 1.21 -19.03 15.93
CA THR A 217 1.47 -17.92 15.00
C THR A 217 2.42 -16.90 15.62
N ILE A 218 2.15 -16.49 16.87
CA ILE A 218 3.01 -15.57 17.62
C ILE A 218 4.41 -16.18 17.78
N ALA A 219 4.49 -17.45 18.22
CA ALA A 219 5.76 -18.15 18.40
C ALA A 219 6.58 -18.20 17.11
N ALA A 220 5.94 -18.50 15.98
CA ALA A 220 6.60 -18.55 14.68
C ALA A 220 7.22 -17.21 14.25
N HIS A 221 6.64 -16.07 14.68
CA HIS A 221 7.20 -14.75 14.39
C HIS A 221 8.16 -14.24 15.48
N SER A 222 8.25 -14.94 16.63
CA SER A 222 9.09 -14.54 17.77
C SER A 222 10.31 -15.45 17.99
N ASP A 223 10.46 -16.52 17.23
CA ASP A 223 11.55 -17.50 17.38
C ASP A 223 12.90 -17.05 16.82
N GLY A 224 12.98 -15.82 16.32
CA GLY A 224 14.17 -15.24 15.68
C GLY A 224 14.34 -15.65 14.23
N SER A 225 13.50 -16.50 13.67
CA SER A 225 13.62 -16.93 12.25
C SER A 225 13.28 -15.84 11.26
N GLU A 226 12.51 -14.82 11.67
CA GLU A 226 12.16 -13.65 10.82
C GLU A 226 13.39 -12.93 10.28
N ALA A 227 14.47 -12.86 11.05
CA ALA A 227 15.71 -12.19 10.66
C ALA A 227 16.40 -12.77 9.40
N ARG A 228 15.96 -13.95 8.94
CA ARG A 228 16.47 -14.60 7.72
C ARG A 228 15.73 -14.15 6.46
N TYR A 229 14.63 -13.47 6.61
CA TYR A 229 13.75 -13.10 5.50
C TYR A 229 13.56 -11.59 5.44
N ASP A 230 13.74 -11.03 4.26
CA ASP A 230 13.42 -9.62 4.01
C ASP A 230 11.90 -9.38 3.98
N TYR A 231 11.15 -10.41 3.59
CA TYR A 231 9.69 -10.32 3.38
C TYR A 231 8.97 -11.37 4.20
N SER A 232 8.00 -10.93 5.01
CA SER A 232 7.14 -11.81 5.80
C SER A 232 5.72 -11.27 5.89
N SER A 233 4.74 -12.14 5.75
CA SER A 233 3.34 -11.83 6.03
C SER A 233 2.55 -13.11 6.25
N ALA A 234 1.47 -13.02 7.01
CA ALA A 234 0.55 -14.12 7.20
C ALA A 234 -0.88 -13.71 6.87
N TRP A 235 -1.62 -14.60 6.23
CA TRP A 235 -3.06 -14.65 6.37
C TRP A 235 -3.41 -15.37 7.67
N PHE A 236 -4.37 -14.85 8.44
CA PHE A 236 -4.81 -15.51 9.66
C PHE A 236 -6.34 -15.58 9.78
N ASP A 237 -6.83 -16.52 10.56
CA ASP A 237 -8.26 -16.70 10.80
C ASP A 237 -8.72 -15.81 11.97
N ALA A 238 -9.45 -14.73 11.64
CA ALA A 238 -10.04 -13.82 12.61
C ALA A 238 -11.53 -14.10 12.87
N ILE A 239 -12.10 -15.16 12.27
CA ILE A 239 -13.55 -15.47 12.34
C ILE A 239 -13.85 -16.59 13.32
N SER A 240 -12.97 -17.59 13.35
CA SER A 240 -13.19 -18.78 14.16
C SER A 240 -13.00 -18.51 15.66
N ALA A 241 -13.76 -19.19 16.49
CA ALA A 241 -13.49 -19.21 17.93
C ALA A 241 -12.21 -20.02 18.26
N PRO A 242 -11.61 -19.84 19.44
CA PRO A 242 -10.54 -20.71 19.90
C PRO A 242 -10.92 -22.21 19.82
N PRO A 243 -10.00 -23.12 19.51
CA PRO A 243 -8.56 -22.89 19.33
C PRO A 243 -8.15 -22.45 17.91
N LYS A 244 -9.09 -22.35 16.96
CA LYS A 244 -8.79 -22.02 15.56
C LYS A 244 -8.54 -20.54 15.33
N LEU A 245 -8.95 -19.65 16.22
CA LEU A 245 -8.66 -18.23 16.17
C LEU A 245 -7.15 -18.02 16.04
N GLY A 246 -6.73 -17.18 15.08
CA GLY A 246 -5.35 -16.84 14.87
C GLY A 246 -4.49 -17.92 14.20
N ARG A 247 -5.07 -19.10 13.81
CA ARG A 247 -4.34 -20.03 12.93
C ARG A 247 -3.99 -19.29 11.63
N ALA A 248 -2.79 -19.54 11.08
CA ALA A 248 -2.29 -18.75 9.99
C ALA A 248 -1.62 -19.56 8.88
N ALA A 249 -1.54 -18.93 7.70
CA ALA A 249 -0.68 -19.32 6.62
C ALA A 249 0.38 -18.21 6.44
N ILE A 250 1.57 -18.48 6.95
CA ILE A 250 2.71 -17.57 6.91
C ILE A 250 3.45 -17.80 5.61
N SER A 251 3.83 -16.73 4.92
CA SER A 251 4.69 -16.75 3.74
C SER A 251 5.85 -15.79 3.97
N ARG A 252 7.07 -16.30 3.83
CA ARG A 252 8.34 -15.60 4.02
C ARG A 252 9.21 -15.79 2.82
N GLY A 253 10.11 -14.88 2.52
CA GLY A 253 11.05 -15.06 1.42
C GLY A 253 11.94 -13.86 1.18
N ASN A 254 12.86 -14.06 0.27
CA ASN A 254 13.80 -13.05 -0.22
C ASN A 254 13.69 -12.95 -1.74
N LEU A 255 14.14 -11.85 -2.32
CA LEU A 255 14.35 -11.79 -3.77
C LEU A 255 15.36 -12.89 -4.15
N ALA A 256 14.97 -13.75 -5.06
CA ALA A 256 15.82 -14.87 -5.48
C ALA A 256 17.03 -14.36 -6.27
N THR A 257 18.20 -14.89 -5.97
CA THR A 257 19.39 -14.72 -6.80
C THR A 257 19.24 -15.50 -8.11
N LEU A 258 20.06 -15.17 -9.12
CA LEU A 258 20.05 -15.89 -10.38
C LEU A 258 20.48 -17.36 -10.20
N ASP A 259 21.38 -17.64 -9.26
CA ASP A 259 21.84 -19.00 -8.97
C ASP A 259 20.75 -19.82 -8.29
N GLU A 260 20.03 -19.26 -7.31
CA GLU A 260 18.84 -19.90 -6.72
C GLU A 260 17.75 -20.15 -7.76
N LEU A 261 17.53 -19.19 -8.68
CA LEU A 261 16.57 -19.39 -9.76
C LEU A 261 16.97 -20.54 -10.69
N ARG A 262 18.26 -20.67 -11.00
CA ARG A 262 18.82 -21.78 -11.80
C ARG A 262 18.69 -23.13 -11.08
N GLU A 263 18.91 -23.14 -9.78
CA GLU A 263 18.83 -24.35 -8.96
C GLU A 263 17.38 -24.84 -8.81
N TYR A 264 16.46 -23.97 -8.39
CA TYR A 264 15.10 -24.37 -8.01
C TYR A 264 14.06 -24.24 -9.13
N ALA A 265 14.33 -23.42 -10.16
CA ALA A 265 13.42 -23.22 -11.28
C ALA A 265 14.17 -22.90 -12.60
N PRO A 266 15.00 -23.80 -13.13
CA PRO A 266 15.92 -23.53 -14.25
C PRO A 266 15.24 -23.00 -15.52
N LYS A 267 13.97 -23.36 -15.75
CA LYS A 267 13.20 -22.87 -16.90
C LYS A 267 12.92 -21.37 -16.85
N LEU A 268 12.88 -20.78 -15.66
CA LEU A 268 12.63 -19.34 -15.48
C LEU A 268 13.92 -18.51 -15.63
N ALA A 269 15.09 -19.14 -15.52
CA ALA A 269 16.38 -18.45 -15.64
C ALA A 269 16.69 -17.92 -17.04
N SER A 270 15.89 -18.27 -18.06
CA SER A 270 16.00 -17.69 -19.40
C SER A 270 15.44 -16.26 -19.50
N ASP A 271 14.56 -15.86 -18.58
CA ASP A 271 14.01 -14.51 -18.47
C ASP A 271 13.88 -14.13 -16.98
N PRO A 272 15.03 -13.92 -16.30
CA PRO A 272 15.05 -13.79 -14.84
C PRO A 272 14.36 -12.50 -14.34
N LEU A 273 14.30 -11.45 -15.15
CA LEU A 273 13.68 -10.18 -14.83
C LEU A 273 12.27 -10.02 -15.43
N GLY A 274 11.77 -11.07 -16.08
CA GLY A 274 10.44 -11.09 -16.70
C GLY A 274 9.33 -10.96 -15.67
N PHE A 275 8.50 -9.94 -15.85
CA PHE A 275 7.35 -9.66 -14.99
C PHE A 275 6.03 -9.73 -15.76
N SER A 276 5.13 -10.59 -15.30
CA SER A 276 3.76 -10.69 -15.81
C SER A 276 2.74 -10.45 -14.70
N GLY A 277 2.23 -9.21 -14.61
CA GLY A 277 1.19 -8.81 -13.66
C GLY A 277 -0.21 -8.85 -14.29
N LYS A 278 -0.64 -10.00 -14.86
CA LYS A 278 -1.97 -10.10 -15.49
C LYS A 278 -3.08 -10.22 -14.46
N THR A 279 -4.15 -9.44 -14.66
CA THR A 279 -5.44 -9.64 -13.97
C THR A 279 -6.18 -10.75 -14.69
N PHE A 280 -6.58 -11.80 -13.96
CA PHE A 280 -7.32 -12.93 -14.54
C PHE A 280 -8.80 -12.63 -14.71
N LEU A 281 -9.38 -11.92 -13.74
CA LEU A 281 -10.81 -11.62 -13.69
C LEU A 281 -11.02 -10.26 -13.01
N THR A 282 -11.83 -9.41 -13.63
CA THR A 282 -12.37 -8.21 -12.97
C THR A 282 -13.77 -8.53 -12.47
N LEU A 283 -14.01 -8.34 -11.16
CA LEU A 283 -15.31 -8.62 -10.56
C LEU A 283 -16.37 -7.63 -11.09
N PRO A 284 -17.52 -8.12 -11.60
CA PRO A 284 -18.62 -7.26 -11.98
C PRO A 284 -19.28 -6.60 -10.75
N ASP A 285 -19.97 -5.47 -10.94
CA ASP A 285 -20.67 -4.78 -9.84
C ASP A 285 -22.11 -5.28 -9.68
N VAL A 286 -22.25 -6.57 -9.35
CA VAL A 286 -23.54 -7.27 -9.24
C VAL A 286 -23.70 -8.00 -7.91
N PHE A 287 -22.72 -7.93 -7.02
CA PHE A 287 -22.78 -8.66 -5.75
C PHE A 287 -23.72 -7.95 -4.78
N PRO A 288 -24.69 -8.69 -4.18
CA PRO A 288 -25.58 -8.13 -3.19
C PRO A 288 -24.86 -7.84 -1.87
N ASN A 289 -25.39 -6.86 -1.13
CA ASN A 289 -24.97 -6.63 0.25
C ASN A 289 -25.26 -7.87 1.11
N GLY A 290 -24.41 -8.10 2.13
CA GLY A 290 -24.56 -9.24 3.04
C GLY A 290 -23.98 -10.57 2.54
N LEU A 291 -23.46 -10.64 1.30
CA LEU A 291 -22.72 -11.83 0.83
C LEU A 291 -21.45 -12.05 1.65
N ALA A 292 -20.79 -10.95 2.09
CA ALA A 292 -19.65 -10.97 2.99
C ALA A 292 -20.13 -11.25 4.43
N ASN A 293 -20.26 -12.53 4.80
CA ASN A 293 -20.77 -12.97 6.10
C ASN A 293 -19.96 -14.16 6.67
N LYS A 294 -20.30 -14.59 7.89
CA LYS A 294 -19.59 -15.68 8.59
C LYS A 294 -19.53 -16.97 7.77
N LEU A 295 -20.59 -17.33 7.08
CA LEU A 295 -20.65 -18.58 6.34
C LEU A 295 -19.73 -18.54 5.10
N THR A 296 -19.89 -17.49 4.27
CA THR A 296 -19.13 -17.34 3.02
C THR A 296 -17.65 -17.08 3.31
N PHE A 297 -17.33 -16.14 4.19
CA PHE A 297 -15.94 -15.81 4.54
C PHE A 297 -15.28 -16.89 5.38
N GLY A 298 -16.02 -17.56 6.28
CA GLY A 298 -15.52 -18.71 7.01
C GLY A 298 -15.19 -19.91 6.11
N ALA A 299 -16.02 -20.17 5.10
CA ALA A 299 -15.76 -21.21 4.10
C ALA A 299 -14.54 -20.85 3.23
N LEU A 300 -14.45 -19.61 2.72
CA LEU A 300 -13.32 -19.14 1.93
C LEU A 300 -12.02 -19.18 2.74
N GLY A 301 -12.03 -18.72 3.99
CA GLY A 301 -10.86 -18.74 4.86
C GLY A 301 -10.39 -20.17 5.17
N SER A 302 -11.33 -21.09 5.39
CA SER A 302 -11.01 -22.50 5.61
C SER A 302 -10.43 -23.16 4.36
N LEU A 303 -10.96 -22.82 3.17
CA LEU A 303 -10.42 -23.29 1.90
C LEU A 303 -9.02 -22.72 1.62
N TRP A 304 -8.84 -21.42 1.88
CA TRP A 304 -7.54 -20.76 1.73
C TRP A 304 -6.50 -21.41 2.65
N TYR A 305 -6.81 -21.57 3.93
CA TYR A 305 -5.94 -22.25 4.89
C TYR A 305 -5.64 -23.70 4.50
N ALA A 306 -6.62 -24.45 4.00
CA ALA A 306 -6.42 -25.84 3.57
C ALA A 306 -5.52 -25.95 2.33
N LYS A 307 -5.63 -24.99 1.39
CA LYS A 307 -4.78 -24.94 0.19
C LYS A 307 -3.38 -24.39 0.44
N SER A 308 -3.21 -23.59 1.49
CA SER A 308 -1.91 -23.08 1.89
C SER A 308 -1.08 -24.25 2.42
N GLY A 309 0.11 -24.45 1.89
CA GLY A 309 1.00 -25.55 2.25
C GLY A 309 2.14 -25.08 3.17
N THR A 310 2.79 -26.05 3.83
CA THR A 310 4.15 -25.88 4.34
C THR A 310 5.12 -26.28 3.24
N TYR A 311 6.05 -25.41 2.91
CA TYR A 311 7.05 -25.63 1.86
C TYR A 311 8.32 -24.85 2.19
N THR A 312 9.44 -25.28 1.59
CA THR A 312 10.74 -24.60 1.68
C THR A 312 11.32 -24.41 0.28
N ASN A 313 12.11 -23.38 0.09
CA ASN A 313 12.86 -23.07 -1.12
C ASN A 313 11.99 -23.10 -2.40
N LYS A 314 10.79 -22.54 -2.32
CA LYS A 314 9.88 -22.51 -3.47
C LYS A 314 10.04 -21.19 -4.22
N ILE A 315 10.40 -21.29 -5.52
CA ILE A 315 10.36 -20.11 -6.39
C ILE A 315 8.91 -19.70 -6.65
N GLN A 316 8.61 -18.43 -6.39
CA GLN A 316 7.33 -17.81 -6.64
C GLN A 316 7.51 -16.57 -7.52
N SER A 317 6.58 -16.36 -8.44
CA SER A 317 6.52 -15.10 -9.18
C SER A 317 6.17 -13.95 -8.24
N LEU A 318 6.57 -12.75 -8.61
CA LEU A 318 6.25 -11.54 -7.91
C LEU A 318 4.75 -11.41 -7.59
N THR A 319 3.87 -11.62 -8.57
CA THR A 319 2.42 -11.57 -8.37
C THR A 319 1.94 -12.63 -7.38
N GLY A 320 2.46 -13.85 -7.49
CA GLY A 320 2.06 -14.96 -6.61
C GLY A 320 2.45 -14.75 -5.16
N PHE A 321 3.68 -14.26 -4.92
CA PHE A 321 4.19 -14.01 -3.58
C PHE A 321 3.67 -12.70 -2.98
N TYR A 322 3.72 -11.60 -3.77
CA TYR A 322 3.52 -10.24 -3.22
C TYR A 322 2.08 -9.75 -3.37
N HIS A 323 1.47 -9.89 -4.57
CA HIS A 323 0.18 -9.29 -4.92
C HIS A 323 -0.87 -10.31 -5.39
N PRO A 324 -1.20 -11.35 -4.60
CA PRO A 324 -2.18 -12.35 -5.03
C PRO A 324 -3.57 -11.75 -5.30
N LEU A 325 -3.95 -10.65 -4.63
CA LEU A 325 -5.22 -9.99 -4.84
C LEU A 325 -5.30 -9.21 -6.15
N ASP A 326 -4.17 -8.72 -6.68
CA ASP A 326 -4.14 -8.00 -7.95
C ASP A 326 -4.44 -8.92 -9.16
N MET A 327 -4.51 -10.23 -8.95
CA MET A 327 -5.04 -11.17 -9.93
C MET A 327 -6.56 -10.98 -10.15
N PHE A 328 -7.25 -10.35 -9.21
CA PHE A 328 -8.68 -10.05 -9.27
C PHE A 328 -8.89 -8.53 -9.30
N GLY A 329 -9.24 -7.99 -10.48
CA GLY A 329 -9.59 -6.57 -10.61
C GLY A 329 -10.88 -6.27 -9.87
N GLU A 330 -10.97 -5.09 -9.25
CA GLU A 330 -12.16 -4.59 -8.57
C GLU A 330 -12.74 -5.55 -7.53
N TRP A 331 -11.87 -6.28 -6.81
CA TRP A 331 -12.28 -7.27 -5.82
C TRP A 331 -13.12 -6.68 -4.67
N ASN A 332 -13.02 -5.36 -4.42
CA ASN A 332 -13.83 -4.63 -3.46
C ASN A 332 -15.36 -4.73 -3.74
N ARG A 333 -15.75 -4.99 -4.99
CA ARG A 333 -17.15 -5.18 -5.37
C ARG A 333 -17.79 -6.42 -4.74
N ALA A 334 -16.99 -7.39 -4.30
CA ALA A 334 -17.50 -8.56 -3.58
C ALA A 334 -18.17 -8.22 -2.24
N TYR A 335 -17.91 -7.04 -1.69
CA TYR A 335 -18.56 -6.55 -0.46
C TYR A 335 -19.94 -5.91 -0.70
N GLY A 336 -20.36 -5.76 -1.96
CA GLY A 336 -21.62 -5.13 -2.34
C GLY A 336 -21.54 -3.59 -2.42
N SER A 337 -22.70 -2.95 -2.58
CA SER A 337 -22.81 -1.48 -2.77
C SER A 337 -22.54 -0.68 -1.50
N ASP A 338 -22.80 -1.25 -0.32
CA ASP A 338 -22.58 -0.58 0.98
C ASP A 338 -21.10 -0.52 1.33
N GLY A 339 -20.28 -1.40 0.71
CA GLY A 339 -18.84 -1.40 0.85
C GLY A 339 -18.35 -1.99 2.16
N PHE A 340 -17.15 -1.57 2.56
CA PHE A 340 -16.49 -2.07 3.76
C PHE A 340 -15.51 -1.05 4.32
N LEU A 341 -15.13 -1.25 5.58
CA LEU A 341 -14.07 -0.51 6.27
C LEU A 341 -12.88 -1.43 6.48
N GLN A 342 -11.67 -0.90 6.35
CA GLN A 342 -10.46 -1.58 6.80
C GLN A 342 -10.05 -0.99 8.15
N TYR A 343 -9.83 -1.85 9.12
CA TYR A 343 -9.25 -1.51 10.40
C TYR A 343 -7.87 -2.12 10.52
N GLN A 344 -6.88 -1.27 10.75
CA GLN A 344 -5.50 -1.68 10.92
C GLN A 344 -4.94 -1.08 12.21
N PHE A 345 -4.23 -1.89 12.99
CA PHE A 345 -3.62 -1.46 14.25
C PHE A 345 -2.30 -2.20 14.49
N VAL A 346 -1.44 -1.58 15.31
CA VAL A 346 -0.20 -2.19 15.80
C VAL A 346 -0.27 -2.27 17.31
N VAL A 347 0.18 -3.40 17.86
CA VAL A 347 0.33 -3.63 19.29
C VAL A 347 1.81 -3.84 19.57
N PRO A 348 2.40 -3.19 20.59
CA PRO A 348 3.79 -3.39 20.98
C PRO A 348 4.12 -4.87 21.21
N PRO A 349 5.36 -5.32 20.94
CA PRO A 349 5.70 -6.74 21.01
C PRO A 349 5.49 -7.35 22.39
N GLU A 350 5.65 -6.58 23.46
CA GLU A 350 5.47 -6.99 24.86
C GLU A 350 4.00 -7.14 25.28
N ALA A 351 3.05 -6.52 24.55
CA ALA A 351 1.63 -6.52 24.87
C ALA A 351 0.89 -7.72 24.23
N VAL A 352 1.46 -8.91 24.33
CA VAL A 352 0.92 -10.13 23.66
C VAL A 352 -0.45 -10.53 24.22
N GLU A 353 -0.67 -10.38 25.51
CA GLU A 353 -1.95 -10.80 26.12
C GLU A 353 -3.07 -9.83 25.74
N GLU A 354 -2.81 -8.53 25.69
CA GLU A 354 -3.75 -7.52 25.18
C GLU A 354 -4.05 -7.77 23.69
N PHE A 355 -3.04 -8.13 22.92
CA PHE A 355 -3.20 -8.51 21.52
C PHE A 355 -4.16 -9.70 21.34
N LYS A 356 -4.02 -10.75 22.17
CA LYS A 356 -4.92 -11.91 22.17
C LYS A 356 -6.36 -11.52 22.52
N LEU A 357 -6.54 -10.63 23.51
CA LEU A 357 -7.86 -10.12 23.91
C LEU A 357 -8.53 -9.35 22.76
N ILE A 358 -7.80 -8.43 22.11
CA ILE A 358 -8.31 -7.66 20.95
C ILE A 358 -8.78 -8.60 19.85
N LEU A 359 -7.99 -9.62 19.49
CA LEU A 359 -8.38 -10.58 18.45
C LEU A 359 -9.59 -11.42 18.88
N GLY A 360 -9.70 -11.75 20.16
CA GLY A 360 -10.87 -12.41 20.74
C GLY A 360 -12.13 -11.57 20.58
N ASP A 361 -12.07 -10.29 20.89
CA ASP A 361 -13.17 -9.33 20.74
C ASP A 361 -13.56 -9.13 19.27
N ILE A 362 -12.59 -9.02 18.36
CA ILE A 362 -12.84 -8.97 16.91
C ILE A 362 -13.60 -10.21 16.46
N SER A 363 -13.16 -11.41 16.85
CA SER A 363 -13.84 -12.66 16.51
C SER A 363 -15.26 -12.74 17.08
N ALA A 364 -15.47 -12.25 18.31
CA ALA A 364 -16.76 -12.26 19.01
C ALA A 364 -17.73 -11.18 18.49
N SER A 365 -17.22 -10.11 17.87
CA SER A 365 -18.02 -8.94 17.44
C SER A 365 -19.12 -9.25 16.42
N GLY A 366 -19.01 -10.38 15.71
CA GLY A 366 -19.91 -10.73 14.62
C GLY A 366 -19.62 -10.01 13.30
N HIS A 367 -18.59 -9.17 13.25
CA HIS A 367 -18.05 -8.60 12.02
C HIS A 367 -16.99 -9.55 11.45
N HIS A 368 -17.21 -10.04 10.25
CA HIS A 368 -16.40 -11.12 9.68
C HIS A 368 -15.54 -10.58 8.55
N SER A 369 -14.23 -10.70 8.69
CA SER A 369 -13.24 -10.36 7.69
C SER A 369 -12.67 -11.62 7.04
N PHE A 370 -12.54 -11.61 5.72
CA PHE A 370 -11.79 -12.63 4.98
C PHE A 370 -10.34 -12.19 4.76
N LEU A 371 -10.14 -10.91 4.47
CA LEU A 371 -8.83 -10.35 4.18
C LEU A 371 -8.14 -9.93 5.48
N ASN A 372 -7.57 -10.91 6.15
CA ASN A 372 -6.89 -10.70 7.43
C ASN A 372 -5.39 -10.84 7.21
N VAL A 373 -4.66 -9.78 7.50
CA VAL A 373 -3.21 -9.77 7.37
C VAL A 373 -2.57 -9.55 8.71
N PHE A 374 -1.56 -10.38 8.98
CA PHE A 374 -0.72 -10.29 10.17
C PHE A 374 0.74 -10.11 9.73
N LYS A 375 1.47 -9.21 10.39
CA LYS A 375 2.88 -8.94 10.15
C LYS A 375 3.55 -8.54 11.46
N LEU A 376 4.83 -8.81 11.56
CA LEU A 376 5.68 -8.15 12.55
C LEU A 376 6.32 -6.91 11.91
N PHE A 377 6.14 -5.75 12.52
CA PHE A 377 6.77 -4.50 12.09
C PHE A 377 8.06 -4.24 12.87
N GLY A 378 9.04 -3.62 12.19
CA GLY A 378 10.18 -2.97 12.80
C GLY A 378 9.86 -1.54 13.26
N ASP A 379 10.90 -0.78 13.58
CA ASP A 379 10.78 0.60 14.04
C ASP A 379 10.10 1.48 12.99
N GLY A 380 9.36 2.48 13.46
CA GLY A 380 8.80 3.53 12.61
C GLY A 380 9.84 4.54 12.19
N ASN A 381 9.53 5.33 11.16
CA ASN A 381 10.39 6.42 10.71
C ASN A 381 10.09 7.76 11.40
N ARG A 382 10.71 8.85 10.90
CA ARG A 382 10.63 10.20 11.50
C ARG A 382 9.35 10.96 11.15
N ALA A 383 8.50 10.41 10.27
CA ALA A 383 7.30 11.08 9.79
C ALA A 383 6.23 11.12 10.90
N PRO A 384 5.71 12.31 11.29
CA PRO A 384 4.87 12.47 12.48
C PRO A 384 3.50 11.80 12.38
N LEU A 385 3.01 11.53 11.16
CA LEU A 385 1.73 10.86 10.91
C LEU A 385 1.90 9.46 10.30
N SER A 386 3.15 8.98 10.16
CA SER A 386 3.38 7.61 9.70
C SER A 386 2.80 6.61 10.68
N TYR A 387 2.10 5.62 10.13
CA TYR A 387 1.36 4.65 10.91
C TYR A 387 2.24 3.58 11.58
N PRO A 388 3.28 3.02 10.91
CA PRO A 388 4.03 1.90 11.44
C PRO A 388 4.83 2.24 12.70
N MET A 389 4.85 1.28 13.62
CA MET A 389 5.73 1.23 14.79
C MET A 389 6.11 -0.23 15.05
N ALA A 390 7.16 -0.49 15.83
CA ALA A 390 7.55 -1.85 16.17
C ALA A 390 6.40 -2.59 16.87
N GLY A 391 6.07 -3.79 16.37
CA GLY A 391 5.01 -4.60 16.99
C GLY A 391 4.21 -5.47 16.03
N TRP A 392 3.14 -6.04 16.60
CA TRP A 392 2.19 -6.93 15.96
C TRP A 392 1.19 -6.10 15.15
N ASN A 393 1.34 -6.09 13.84
CA ASN A 393 0.42 -5.41 12.94
C ASN A 393 -0.68 -6.35 12.48
N VAL A 394 -1.92 -5.91 12.64
CA VAL A 394 -3.11 -6.62 12.16
C VAL A 394 -3.93 -5.70 11.25
N CYS A 395 -4.42 -6.26 10.16
CA CYS A 395 -5.35 -5.62 9.24
C CYS A 395 -6.56 -6.54 9.06
N VAL A 396 -7.76 -6.00 9.22
CA VAL A 396 -9.05 -6.69 9.03
C VAL A 396 -10.02 -5.79 8.27
N ASP A 397 -10.86 -6.40 7.42
CA ASP A 397 -11.85 -5.71 6.62
C ASP A 397 -13.25 -6.02 7.15
N PHE A 398 -14.02 -5.01 7.49
CA PHE A 398 -15.38 -5.14 8.01
C PHE A 398 -16.42 -4.68 6.98
N PRO A 399 -17.29 -5.59 6.50
CA PRO A 399 -18.43 -5.21 5.67
C PRO A 399 -19.33 -4.21 6.39
N ILE A 400 -19.79 -3.16 5.69
CA ILE A 400 -20.85 -2.29 6.18
C ILE A 400 -22.17 -3.07 6.13
N ARG A 401 -23.00 -2.90 7.18
CA ARG A 401 -24.31 -3.54 7.34
C ARG A 401 -25.35 -2.51 7.68
#